data_dfe940f70e82a8bd21cde37cd0225c2c
#
_entry.id   dfe940f70e82a8bd21cde37cd0225c2c
#
_cell.length_a   1.000
_cell.length_b   1.000
_cell.length_c   1.000
_cell.angle_alpha   90.00
_cell.angle_beta   90.00
_cell.angle_gamma   90.00
#
_symmetry.space_group_name_H-M   'P 1'
#
loop_
_entity.id
_entity.type
_entity.pdbx_description
1 polymer ?
#
loop_
_entity_poly.entity_id
_entity_poly.type
_entity_poly.pdbx_seq_one_letter_code
_entity_poly.pdbx_strand_id
1 'polypeptide(L)'
;KELKFGYFVGLTNMKYEQITILGELEESRTDHGLFAEFDIDQPWGNISLDFRTSQMLDDTSLYRASIGGNLEYRISRGLSLNLWGESSLVQDQVYLAAQTASNEEILLGTSALDTDTKTKMGVSLKYTFGSIYNSVVNNRLQGSNFARVYKD
;
A
#
# COMPACT_ATOMS: atom_id res chain seq x y z
N LYS A 1 -19.01 -6.67 -11.08
CA LYS A 1 -18.42 -7.15 -9.82
C LYS A 1 -17.26 -8.04 -10.17
N GLU A 2 -16.11 -7.78 -9.63
CA GLU A 2 -14.90 -8.56 -9.84
C GLU A 2 -14.23 -8.79 -8.48
N LEU A 3 -13.73 -10.01 -8.26
CA LEU A 3 -12.91 -10.38 -7.11
C LEU A 3 -11.64 -11.02 -7.63
N LYS A 4 -10.50 -10.45 -7.25
CA LYS A 4 -9.18 -11.02 -7.52
C LYS A 4 -8.51 -11.33 -6.19
N PHE A 5 -7.81 -12.43 -6.15
CA PHE A 5 -6.93 -12.76 -5.04
C PHE A 5 -5.70 -13.47 -5.56
N GLY A 6 -4.61 -13.34 -4.86
CA GLY A 6 -3.37 -13.98 -5.26
C GLY A 6 -2.37 -14.04 -4.14
N TYR A 7 -1.35 -14.87 -4.39
CA TYR A 7 -0.17 -15.01 -3.57
C TYR A 7 1.03 -14.54 -4.38
N PHE A 8 1.97 -13.90 -3.72
CA PHE A 8 3.21 -13.45 -4.35
C PHE A 8 4.42 -13.79 -3.49
N VAL A 9 5.56 -13.89 -4.14
CA VAL A 9 6.89 -13.95 -3.51
C VAL A 9 7.73 -12.85 -4.15
N GLY A 10 8.42 -12.08 -3.35
CA GLY A 10 9.26 -10.97 -3.78
C GLY A 10 10.69 -11.13 -3.29
N LEU A 11 11.62 -10.50 -4.01
CA LEU A 11 12.99 -10.31 -3.60
C LEU A 11 13.25 -8.82 -3.53
N THR A 12 13.67 -8.35 -2.37
CA THR A 12 13.97 -6.93 -2.15
C THR A 12 15.45 -6.79 -1.81
N ASN A 13 16.18 -5.98 -2.60
CA ASN A 13 17.56 -5.62 -2.33
C ASN A 13 17.59 -4.17 -1.87
N MET A 14 18.10 -3.94 -0.68
CA MET A 14 18.21 -2.61 -0.08
C MET A 14 19.67 -2.23 0.07
N LYS A 15 19.99 -0.98 -0.27
CA LYS A 15 21.30 -0.36 -0.01
C LYS A 15 21.06 0.86 0.85
N TYR A 16 21.81 0.95 1.93
CA TYR A 16 21.67 2.01 2.91
C TYR A 16 22.86 2.98 2.82
N GLU A 17 22.59 4.27 2.94
CA GLU A 17 23.65 5.29 3.02
C GLU A 17 24.34 5.30 4.37
N GLN A 18 23.72 4.76 5.40
CA GLN A 18 24.24 4.65 6.76
C GLN A 18 24.00 3.24 7.29
N ILE A 19 24.85 2.81 8.20
CA ILE A 19 24.69 1.51 8.87
C ILE A 19 23.35 1.48 9.60
N THR A 20 22.56 0.44 9.32
CA THR A 20 21.29 0.21 10.00
C THR A 20 21.50 -0.21 11.46
N ILE A 21 20.41 -0.22 12.26
CA ILE A 21 20.44 -0.73 13.64
C ILE A 21 20.89 -2.20 13.73
N LEU A 22 20.79 -2.95 12.63
CA LEU A 22 21.27 -4.35 12.52
C LEU A 22 22.75 -4.44 12.07
N GLY A 23 23.40 -3.30 11.79
CA GLY A 23 24.81 -3.25 11.39
C GLY A 23 25.06 -3.47 9.90
N GLU A 24 24.04 -3.42 9.07
CA GLU A 24 24.09 -3.74 7.64
C GLU A 24 24.09 -2.49 6.75
N LEU A 25 24.85 -2.52 5.65
CA LEU A 25 24.85 -1.51 4.58
C LEU A 25 24.13 -1.98 3.32
N GLU A 26 24.07 -3.29 3.10
CA GLU A 26 23.37 -3.92 1.99
C GLU A 26 22.62 -5.13 2.54
N GLU A 27 21.39 -5.27 2.13
CA GLU A 27 20.53 -6.36 2.57
C GLU A 27 19.71 -6.90 1.41
N SER A 28 19.61 -8.22 1.32
CA SER A 28 18.72 -8.92 0.41
C SER A 28 17.74 -9.75 1.21
N ARG A 29 16.45 -9.45 1.06
CA ARG A 29 15.38 -10.15 1.77
C ARG A 29 14.37 -10.74 0.81
N THR A 30 13.82 -11.87 1.20
CA THR A 30 12.70 -12.51 0.50
C THR A 30 11.43 -12.31 1.31
N ASP A 31 10.42 -11.77 0.67
CA ASP A 31 9.10 -11.61 1.25
C ASP A 31 8.06 -12.42 0.47
N HIS A 32 6.98 -12.77 1.15
CA HIS A 32 5.81 -13.38 0.54
C HIS A 32 4.54 -12.76 1.11
N GLY A 33 3.44 -12.91 0.39
CA GLY A 33 2.20 -12.32 0.86
C GLY A 33 0.98 -12.68 0.06
N LEU A 34 -0.14 -12.15 0.52
CA LEU A 34 -1.44 -12.30 -0.10
C LEU A 34 -1.97 -10.94 -0.52
N PHE A 35 -2.74 -10.91 -1.59
CA PHE A 35 -3.54 -9.76 -1.94
C PHE A 35 -4.96 -10.17 -2.33
N ALA A 36 -5.89 -9.27 -2.09
CA ALA A 36 -7.26 -9.37 -2.55
C ALA A 36 -7.72 -8.01 -3.06
N GLU A 37 -8.40 -7.98 -4.20
CA GLU A 37 -9.00 -6.78 -4.79
C GLU A 37 -10.47 -7.09 -5.08
N PHE A 38 -11.35 -6.18 -4.71
CA PHE A 38 -12.77 -6.29 -4.92
C PHE A 38 -13.32 -5.03 -5.58
N ASP A 39 -13.93 -5.19 -6.75
CA ASP A 39 -14.48 -4.10 -7.55
C ASP A 39 -15.97 -4.31 -7.81
N ILE A 40 -16.75 -3.26 -7.58
CA ILE A 40 -18.18 -3.20 -7.91
C ILE A 40 -18.43 -1.96 -8.77
N ASP A 41 -18.81 -2.19 -10.02
CA ASP A 41 -19.33 -1.13 -10.90
C ASP A 41 -20.85 -1.14 -10.88
N GLN A 42 -21.44 0.03 -10.67
CA GLN A 42 -22.88 0.26 -10.69
C GLN A 42 -23.20 1.53 -11.50
N PRO A 43 -24.45 1.70 -11.99
CA PRO A 43 -24.84 2.90 -12.71
C PRO A 43 -24.63 4.19 -11.90
N TRP A 44 -24.65 4.10 -10.56
CA TRP A 44 -24.48 5.24 -9.67
C TRP A 44 -23.00 5.49 -9.32
N GLY A 45 -22.08 4.58 -9.61
CA GLY A 45 -20.67 4.74 -9.28
C GLY A 45 -19.89 3.44 -9.18
N ASN A 46 -18.71 3.52 -8.57
CA ASN A 46 -17.79 2.41 -8.38
C ASN A 46 -17.39 2.31 -6.92
N ILE A 47 -17.23 1.08 -6.43
CA ILE A 47 -16.58 0.77 -5.15
C ILE A 47 -15.40 -0.15 -5.45
N SER A 48 -14.22 0.19 -4.97
CA SER A 48 -13.06 -0.69 -4.96
C SER A 48 -12.52 -0.84 -3.55
N LEU A 49 -12.14 -2.06 -3.20
CA LEU A 49 -11.47 -2.40 -1.97
C LEU A 49 -10.23 -3.21 -2.31
N ASP A 50 -9.13 -2.92 -1.66
CA ASP A 50 -7.88 -3.66 -1.76
C ASP A 50 -7.37 -4.05 -0.38
N PHE A 51 -6.83 -5.24 -0.31
CA PHE A 51 -6.17 -5.78 0.86
C PHE A 51 -4.86 -6.41 0.44
N ARG A 52 -3.81 -6.14 1.18
CA ARG A 52 -2.50 -6.72 0.95
C ARG A 52 -1.80 -7.04 2.26
N THR A 53 -1.16 -8.19 2.31
CA THR A 53 -0.25 -8.55 3.41
C THR A 53 1.05 -9.05 2.83
N SER A 54 2.14 -8.78 3.53
CA SER A 54 3.45 -9.38 3.26
C SER A 54 4.16 -9.69 4.57
N GLN A 55 4.99 -10.71 4.54
CA GLN A 55 5.80 -11.16 5.65
C GLN A 55 7.17 -11.57 5.12
N MET A 56 8.22 -11.28 5.85
CA MET A 56 9.57 -11.72 5.50
C MET A 56 9.75 -13.19 5.82
N LEU A 57 10.42 -13.93 4.91
CA LEU A 57 10.67 -15.36 5.10
C LEU A 57 11.78 -15.64 6.11
N ASP A 58 12.74 -14.72 6.21
CA ASP A 58 13.88 -14.84 7.11
C ASP A 58 13.52 -14.52 8.56
N ASP A 59 12.55 -13.63 8.77
CA ASP A 59 12.04 -13.25 10.08
C ASP A 59 10.55 -12.99 10.03
N THR A 60 9.78 -13.93 10.53
CA THR A 60 8.31 -13.89 10.53
C THR A 60 7.71 -12.83 11.45
N SER A 61 8.50 -12.21 12.33
CA SER A 61 8.07 -11.06 13.13
C SER A 61 7.96 -9.79 12.29
N LEU A 62 8.61 -9.75 11.12
CA LEU A 62 8.61 -8.63 10.20
C LEU A 62 7.48 -8.79 9.17
N TYR A 63 6.42 -8.04 9.34
CA TYR A 63 5.25 -8.10 8.47
C TYR A 63 4.67 -6.72 8.20
N ARG A 64 3.91 -6.66 7.12
CA ARG A 64 3.12 -5.50 6.71
C ARG A 64 1.73 -5.94 6.32
N ALA A 65 0.74 -5.16 6.69
CA ALA A 65 -0.63 -5.34 6.23
C ALA A 65 -1.21 -3.99 5.81
N SER A 66 -1.96 -3.95 4.73
CA SER A 66 -2.66 -2.75 4.29
C SER A 66 -4.05 -3.09 3.79
N ILE A 67 -4.96 -2.16 4.03
CA ILE A 67 -6.31 -2.16 3.49
C ILE A 67 -6.59 -0.80 2.90
N GLY A 68 -7.08 -0.78 1.67
CA GLY A 68 -7.49 0.42 0.96
C GLY A 68 -8.93 0.35 0.49
N GLY A 69 -9.52 1.50 0.25
CA GLY A 69 -10.85 1.56 -0.33
C GLY A 69 -11.11 2.87 -1.04
N ASN A 70 -11.89 2.79 -2.10
CA ASN A 70 -12.33 3.93 -2.87
C ASN A 70 -13.81 3.78 -3.21
N LEU A 71 -14.58 4.86 -3.04
CA LEU A 71 -15.96 4.98 -3.44
C LEU A 71 -16.10 6.20 -4.37
N GLU A 72 -16.41 5.97 -5.62
CA GLU A 72 -16.83 7.04 -6.55
C GLU A 72 -18.36 7.01 -6.67
N TYR A 73 -19.02 8.06 -6.23
CA TYR A 73 -20.46 8.24 -6.32
C TYR A 73 -20.81 9.33 -7.33
N ARG A 74 -21.61 8.97 -8.34
CA ARG A 74 -22.08 9.90 -9.38
C ARG A 74 -23.26 10.70 -8.89
N ILE A 75 -23.05 11.98 -8.60
CA ILE A 75 -24.11 12.91 -8.14
C ILE A 75 -25.01 13.32 -9.31
N SER A 76 -24.38 13.68 -10.44
CA SER A 76 -25.07 14.08 -11.66
C SER A 76 -24.21 13.84 -12.90
N ARG A 77 -24.70 14.20 -14.09
CA ARG A 77 -23.89 14.11 -15.31
C ARG A 77 -22.62 14.96 -15.18
N GLY A 78 -21.48 14.31 -15.25
CA GLY A 78 -20.16 14.95 -15.17
C GLY A 78 -19.71 15.28 -13.74
N LEU A 79 -20.54 15.17 -12.71
CA LEU A 79 -20.18 15.45 -11.33
C LEU A 79 -20.17 14.16 -10.50
N SER A 80 -19.02 13.83 -9.94
CA SER A 80 -18.86 12.72 -9.01
C SER A 80 -18.15 13.14 -7.72
N LEU A 81 -18.54 12.48 -6.63
CA LEU A 81 -17.88 12.53 -5.33
C LEU A 81 -16.99 11.29 -5.22
N ASN A 82 -15.77 11.49 -4.83
CA ASN A 82 -14.84 10.40 -4.54
C ASN A 82 -14.44 10.45 -3.06
N LEU A 83 -14.60 9.33 -2.38
CA LEU A 83 -14.15 9.08 -1.02
C LEU A 83 -13.09 7.98 -1.08
N TRP A 84 -11.96 8.17 -0.44
CA TRP A 84 -10.93 7.16 -0.38
C TRP A 84 -10.30 7.08 1.00
N GLY A 85 -9.83 5.91 1.34
CA GLY A 85 -9.12 5.67 2.59
C GLY A 85 -8.14 4.52 2.46
N GLU A 86 -7.06 4.59 3.20
CA GLU A 86 -6.02 3.58 3.30
C GLU A 86 -5.56 3.50 4.75
N SER A 87 -5.39 2.29 5.26
CA SER A 87 -4.77 2.03 6.54
C SER A 87 -3.71 0.95 6.37
N SER A 88 -2.53 1.20 6.92
CA SER A 88 -1.42 0.26 6.88
C SER A 88 -0.84 0.04 8.27
N LEU A 89 -0.55 -1.20 8.54
CA LEU A 89 0.18 -1.68 9.71
C LEU A 89 1.57 -2.11 9.24
N VAL A 90 2.61 -1.56 9.84
CA VAL A 90 3.99 -1.78 9.42
C VAL A 90 4.81 -2.20 10.62
N GLN A 91 5.38 -3.39 10.56
CA GLN A 91 6.30 -3.94 11.56
C GLN A 91 7.59 -4.47 10.90
N ASP A 92 7.96 -3.90 9.76
CA ASP A 92 9.14 -4.29 9.00
C ASP A 92 10.18 -3.17 8.88
N GLN A 93 10.22 -2.24 9.86
CA GLN A 93 11.08 -1.05 9.84
C GLN A 93 12.52 -1.35 10.24
N VAL A 94 13.14 -2.30 9.58
CA VAL A 94 14.55 -2.68 9.81
C VAL A 94 15.57 -1.67 9.24
N TYR A 95 15.09 -0.73 8.42
CA TYR A 95 15.90 0.29 7.73
C TYR A 95 16.22 1.54 8.59
N LEU A 96 15.79 1.57 9.84
CA LEU A 96 16.10 2.70 10.72
C LEU A 96 17.61 2.84 10.94
N ALA A 97 18.12 4.05 10.76
CA ALA A 97 19.53 4.33 11.00
C ALA A 97 19.88 4.16 12.48
N ALA A 98 21.01 3.53 12.76
CA ALA A 98 21.49 3.28 14.13
C ALA A 98 21.62 4.57 14.98
N GLN A 99 21.76 5.73 14.35
CA GLN A 99 21.90 7.02 15.04
C GLN A 99 20.59 7.59 15.61
N THR A 100 19.44 7.05 15.21
CA THR A 100 18.14 7.52 15.69
C THR A 100 17.61 6.76 16.91
N ALA A 101 18.21 5.62 17.24
CA ALA A 101 17.81 4.82 18.39
C ALA A 101 18.79 5.03 19.57
N SER A 102 18.27 5.04 20.79
CA SER A 102 19.14 5.02 21.99
C SER A 102 19.86 3.68 22.12
N ASN A 103 21.04 3.67 22.77
CA ASN A 103 21.79 2.44 23.00
C ASN A 103 20.97 1.36 23.73
N GLU A 104 20.04 1.76 24.59
CA GLU A 104 19.15 0.86 25.33
C GLU A 104 18.08 0.26 24.46
N GLU A 105 17.51 1.03 23.51
CA GLU A 105 16.53 0.55 22.55
C GLU A 105 17.16 -0.42 21.53
N ILE A 106 18.40 -0.16 21.11
CA ILE A 106 19.17 -1.07 20.25
C ILE A 106 19.44 -2.40 20.95
N LEU A 107 19.86 -2.35 22.23
CA LEU A 107 20.14 -3.53 23.04
C LEU A 107 18.91 -4.38 23.33
N LEU A 108 17.74 -3.76 23.47
CA LEU A 108 16.49 -4.45 23.70
C LEU A 108 15.83 -4.94 22.40
N GLY A 109 16.35 -4.57 21.24
CA GLY A 109 15.73 -4.91 19.94
C GLY A 109 14.34 -4.32 19.73
N THR A 110 13.89 -3.43 20.64
CA THR A 110 12.51 -2.92 20.65
C THR A 110 12.29 -1.83 19.61
N SER A 111 13.29 -1.05 19.27
CA SER A 111 13.16 0.05 18.30
C SER A 111 12.88 -0.44 16.86
N ALA A 112 13.34 -1.64 16.52
CA ALA A 112 13.12 -2.22 15.17
C ALA A 112 11.75 -2.90 15.02
N LEU A 113 11.08 -3.17 16.13
CA LEU A 113 9.85 -3.96 16.18
C LEU A 113 8.61 -3.14 16.53
N ASP A 114 8.75 -1.82 16.63
CA ASP A 114 7.61 -0.96 16.91
C ASP A 114 6.61 -1.00 15.74
N THR A 115 5.40 -1.41 16.04
CA THR A 115 4.33 -1.46 15.06
C THR A 115 3.83 -0.06 14.78
N ASP A 116 4.04 0.44 13.57
CA ASP A 116 3.50 1.72 13.14
C ASP A 116 2.20 1.54 12.35
N THR A 117 1.18 2.26 12.75
CA THR A 117 -0.11 2.30 12.06
C THR A 117 -0.27 3.64 11.37
N LYS A 118 -0.40 3.61 10.05
CA LYS A 118 -0.59 4.80 9.24
C LYS A 118 -1.94 4.76 8.55
N THR A 119 -2.78 5.75 8.82
CA THR A 119 -4.09 5.89 8.18
C THR A 119 -4.17 7.19 7.41
N LYS A 120 -4.68 7.12 6.20
CA LYS A 120 -4.95 8.27 5.34
C LYS A 120 -6.37 8.15 4.80
N MET A 121 -7.06 9.28 4.67
CA MET A 121 -8.37 9.35 4.03
C MET A 121 -8.54 10.69 3.33
N GLY A 122 -9.40 10.71 2.33
CA GLY A 122 -9.66 11.94 1.62
C GLY A 122 -11.00 11.93 0.89
N VAL A 123 -11.43 13.13 0.55
CA VAL A 123 -12.65 13.42 -0.18
C VAL A 123 -12.30 14.33 -1.34
N SER A 124 -12.85 14.05 -2.52
CA SER A 124 -12.69 14.94 -3.68
C SER A 124 -13.97 15.00 -4.50
N LEU A 125 -14.20 16.17 -5.10
CA LEU A 125 -15.24 16.38 -6.12
C LEU A 125 -14.56 16.44 -7.48
N LYS A 126 -15.06 15.64 -8.43
CA LYS A 126 -14.57 15.59 -9.81
C LYS A 126 -15.67 16.06 -10.73
N TYR A 127 -15.38 17.08 -11.53
CA TYR A 127 -16.27 17.52 -12.58
C TYR A 127 -15.64 17.33 -13.96
N THR A 128 -16.31 16.57 -14.83
CA THR A 128 -15.84 16.27 -16.18
C THR A 128 -16.66 17.07 -17.20
N PHE A 129 -16.01 17.98 -17.89
CA PHE A 129 -16.58 18.75 -19.00
C PHE A 129 -16.41 17.96 -20.31
N GLY A 130 -17.41 17.92 -21.14
CA GLY A 130 -17.32 17.34 -22.49
C GLY A 130 -18.49 16.44 -22.86
N SER A 131 -18.45 15.92 -24.09
CA SER A 131 -19.49 15.03 -24.62
C SER A 131 -19.42 13.65 -23.95
N ILE A 132 -20.56 13.16 -23.46
CA ILE A 132 -20.76 11.87 -22.81
C ILE A 132 -20.40 10.70 -23.72
N TYR A 133 -20.36 10.94 -25.03
CA TYR A 133 -20.15 9.90 -26.03
C TYR A 133 -18.69 9.49 -26.24
N ASN A 134 -17.73 10.19 -25.62
CA ASN A 134 -16.30 9.92 -25.80
C ASN A 134 -15.61 9.21 -24.62
N SER A 135 -16.32 8.82 -23.59
CA SER A 135 -15.74 8.13 -22.44
C SER A 135 -16.07 6.64 -22.40
N VAL A 136 -15.85 5.93 -23.50
CA VAL A 136 -15.58 4.49 -23.41
C VAL A 136 -14.13 4.32 -23.05
N VAL A 137 -13.78 4.70 -21.83
CA VAL A 137 -12.48 4.30 -21.26
C VAL A 137 -12.59 2.83 -20.95
N ASN A 138 -11.84 2.03 -21.71
CA ASN A 138 -11.71 0.61 -21.49
C ASN A 138 -10.94 0.43 -20.16
N ASN A 139 -11.65 0.25 -19.05
CA ASN A 139 -11.08 0.05 -17.70
C ASN A 139 -10.20 -1.19 -17.58
N ARG A 140 -10.09 -2.00 -18.64
CA ARG A 140 -9.21 -3.18 -18.67
C ARG A 140 -7.72 -2.85 -18.74
N LEU A 141 -7.34 -1.57 -18.88
CA LEU A 141 -5.94 -1.12 -18.98
C LEU A 141 -5.46 -0.30 -17.77
N GLN A 142 -6.24 -0.16 -16.72
CA GLN A 142 -5.69 0.27 -15.43
C GLN A 142 -4.90 -0.92 -14.87
N GLY A 143 -3.68 -1.08 -15.42
CA GLY A 143 -2.69 -1.97 -14.85
C GLY A 143 -2.50 -1.60 -13.39
N SER A 144 -2.58 -2.60 -12.54
CA SER A 144 -2.22 -2.53 -11.14
C SER A 144 -1.02 -1.59 -10.96
N ASN A 145 -1.21 -0.51 -10.21
CA ASN A 145 -0.15 0.41 -9.83
C ASN A 145 0.84 -0.26 -8.86
N PHE A 146 1.37 -1.43 -9.24
CA PHE A 146 2.36 -2.17 -8.47
C PHE A 146 3.70 -1.44 -8.32
N ALA A 147 3.91 -0.35 -9.08
CA ALA A 147 5.20 0.34 -9.15
C ALA A 147 5.32 1.58 -8.23
N ARG A 148 4.33 1.92 -7.40
CA ARG A 148 4.34 3.18 -6.63
C ARG A 148 4.67 3.07 -5.14
N VAL A 149 5.02 1.90 -4.64
CA VAL A 149 5.26 1.72 -3.19
C VAL A 149 6.71 2.03 -2.77
N TYR A 150 7.63 2.24 -3.72
CA TYR A 150 9.05 2.43 -3.41
C TYR A 150 9.61 3.73 -4.01
N LYS A 151 8.99 4.87 -3.75
CA LYS A 151 9.63 6.16 -3.98
C LYS A 151 9.23 7.13 -2.86
N ASP A 152 10.24 7.41 -2.04
CA ASP A 152 10.39 8.35 -0.93
C ASP A 152 10.22 7.74 0.45
#